data_1adf8ee71e232820d7bd835c82cde1d7
#
_entry.id   1adf8ee71e232820d7bd835c82cde1d7
#
_cell.length_a   1.000
_cell.length_b   1.000
_cell.length_c   1.000
_cell.angle_alpha   90.00
_cell.angle_beta   90.00
_cell.angle_gamma   90.00
#
_symmetry.space_group_name_H-M   'P 1'
#
loop_
_entity.id
_entity.type
_entity.pdbx_description
1 polymer ?
#
loop_
_entity_poly.entity_id
_entity_poly.type
_entity_poly.pdbx_seq_one_letter_code
_entity_poly.pdbx_strand_id
1 'polypeptide(L)'
;MSKEIATIAKTKAIMDKFKLYPNKGYGQNFIIEPRIVQKIAAESFLDQNTAVIEIGPGIGALTEQLALIANEVLAFEIDTKLISVLEETLSAYHNITVLNEDFLECQLVKHFDDLSIPVSGTLEDL
;
A
#
# COMPACT_ATOMS: atom_id res chain seq x y z
N MET A 1 -2.44 22.71 0.27
CA MET A 1 -2.83 21.86 1.39
C MET A 1 -2.55 20.41 1.04
N SER A 2 -1.86 19.71 1.89
CA SER A 2 -1.53 18.32 1.63
C SER A 2 -2.75 17.42 1.71
N LYS A 3 -2.93 16.56 0.70
CA LYS A 3 -3.95 15.52 0.70
C LYS A 3 -3.36 14.16 1.08
N GLU A 4 -2.11 14.16 1.51
CA GLU A 4 -1.41 12.94 1.86
C GLU A 4 -2.05 12.24 3.06
N ILE A 5 -2.12 10.92 2.97
CA ILE A 5 -2.67 10.06 4.03
C ILE A 5 -1.79 10.14 5.29
N ALA A 6 -0.48 10.24 5.12
CA ALA A 6 0.49 10.17 6.21
C ALA A 6 0.57 11.44 7.07
N THR A 7 -0.34 12.39 6.95
CA THR A 7 -0.38 13.51 7.88
C THR A 7 -1.05 13.11 9.18
N ILE A 8 -0.70 13.76 10.28
CA ILE A 8 -1.32 13.48 11.60
C ILE A 8 -2.83 13.69 11.53
N ALA A 9 -3.26 14.82 10.96
CA ALA A 9 -4.68 15.16 10.86
C ALA A 9 -5.44 14.16 10.00
N LYS A 10 -4.90 13.78 8.84
CA LYS A 10 -5.55 12.84 7.93
C LYS A 10 -5.61 11.43 8.53
N THR A 11 -4.51 10.97 9.10
CA THR A 11 -4.45 9.67 9.76
C THR A 11 -5.46 9.59 10.90
N LYS A 12 -5.51 10.61 11.74
CA LYS A 12 -6.45 10.66 12.87
C LYS A 12 -7.90 10.66 12.37
N ALA A 13 -8.19 11.44 11.34
CA ALA A 13 -9.54 11.48 10.76
C ALA A 13 -9.97 10.11 10.21
N ILE A 14 -9.06 9.40 9.53
CA ILE A 14 -9.32 8.06 9.02
C ILE A 14 -9.56 7.08 10.17
N MET A 15 -8.71 7.10 11.18
CA MET A 15 -8.84 6.22 12.33
C MET A 15 -10.16 6.44 13.06
N ASP A 16 -10.55 7.72 13.25
CA ASP A 16 -11.82 8.05 13.91
C ASP A 16 -13.03 7.62 13.09
N LYS A 17 -12.97 7.86 11.76
CA LYS A 17 -14.08 7.52 10.86
C LYS A 17 -14.36 6.01 10.83
N PHE A 18 -13.30 5.20 10.74
CA PHE A 18 -13.42 3.75 10.64
C PHE A 18 -13.27 3.04 11.97
N LYS A 19 -13.17 3.80 13.07
CA LYS A 19 -12.99 3.27 14.43
C LYS A 19 -11.82 2.31 14.54
N LEU A 20 -10.69 2.73 13.96
CA LEU A 20 -9.46 1.94 14.00
C LEU A 20 -8.69 2.26 15.28
N TYR A 21 -8.41 1.24 16.05
CA TYR A 21 -7.58 1.37 17.24
C TYR A 21 -6.35 0.48 17.08
N PRO A 22 -5.19 0.88 17.64
CA PRO A 22 -3.99 0.07 17.50
C PRO A 22 -4.24 -1.39 17.88
N ASN A 23 -3.95 -2.28 16.93
CA ASN A 23 -4.10 -3.72 17.14
C ASN A 23 -2.79 -4.39 16.74
N LYS A 24 -2.09 -4.97 17.71
CA LYS A 24 -0.80 -5.59 17.48
C LYS A 24 -0.89 -6.96 16.80
N GLY A 25 -2.10 -7.52 16.68
CA GLY A 25 -2.30 -8.84 16.11
C GLY A 25 -1.85 -8.99 14.66
N TYR A 26 -1.93 -7.91 13.87
CA TYR A 26 -1.52 -7.89 12.46
C TYR A 26 -0.39 -6.90 12.19
N GLY A 27 0.32 -6.46 13.23
CA GLY A 27 1.38 -5.48 13.07
C GLY A 27 0.87 -4.11 12.60
N GLN A 28 -0.30 -3.73 13.03
CA GLN A 28 -0.96 -2.49 12.57
C GLN A 28 -0.35 -1.25 13.24
N ASN A 29 0.84 -0.88 12.81
CA ASN A 29 1.48 0.36 13.18
C ASN A 29 1.34 1.33 12.01
N PHE A 30 0.53 2.36 12.18
CA PHE A 30 0.32 3.33 11.11
C PHE A 30 1.45 4.36 11.12
N ILE A 31 2.06 4.56 9.96
CA ILE A 31 3.07 5.59 9.78
C ILE A 31 2.33 6.91 9.54
N ILE A 32 2.53 7.88 10.44
CA ILE A 32 1.84 9.17 10.38
C ILE A 32 2.77 10.33 10.00
N GLU A 33 4.05 10.07 9.76
CA GLU A 33 5.02 11.11 9.38
C GLU A 33 5.23 11.11 7.86
N PRO A 34 4.76 12.15 7.15
CA PRO A 34 4.85 12.19 5.68
C PRO A 34 6.27 12.06 5.16
N ARG A 35 7.25 12.66 5.84
CA ARG A 35 8.65 12.62 5.39
C ARG A 35 9.21 11.21 5.37
N ILE A 36 8.78 10.37 6.33
CA ILE A 36 9.27 9.00 6.41
C ILE A 36 8.76 8.19 5.23
N VAL A 37 7.46 8.25 4.94
CA VAL A 37 6.90 7.47 3.81
C VAL A 37 7.42 7.99 2.48
N GLN A 38 7.59 9.28 2.32
CA GLN A 38 8.17 9.88 1.12
C GLN A 38 9.61 9.41 0.92
N LYS A 39 10.40 9.38 2.00
CA LYS A 39 11.79 8.93 1.95
C LYS A 39 11.89 7.45 1.59
N ILE A 40 11.06 6.61 2.19
CA ILE A 40 11.02 5.18 1.87
C ILE A 40 10.74 4.99 0.38
N ALA A 41 9.73 5.67 -0.15
CA ALA A 41 9.38 5.59 -1.56
C ALA A 41 10.52 6.09 -2.45
N ALA A 42 11.11 7.23 -2.12
CA ALA A 42 12.19 7.82 -2.92
C ALA A 42 13.45 6.94 -2.94
N GLU A 43 13.78 6.28 -1.83
CA GLU A 43 14.97 5.43 -1.73
C GLU A 43 14.75 4.01 -2.26
N SER A 44 13.54 3.67 -2.70
CA SER A 44 13.24 2.34 -3.24
C SER A 44 13.64 2.18 -4.70
N PHE A 45 14.21 3.19 -5.33
CA PHE A 45 14.66 3.17 -6.73
C PHE A 45 13.56 2.82 -7.72
N LEU A 46 12.34 3.28 -7.43
CA LEU A 46 11.18 3.02 -8.28
C LEU A 46 11.12 4.01 -9.45
N ASP A 47 10.54 3.55 -10.56
CA ASP A 47 10.24 4.42 -11.70
C ASP A 47 8.95 3.94 -12.40
N GLN A 48 8.61 4.55 -13.52
CA GLN A 48 7.42 4.23 -14.28
C GLN A 48 7.45 2.84 -14.93
N ASN A 49 8.57 2.14 -14.84
CA ASN A 49 8.72 0.77 -15.36
C ASN A 49 8.72 -0.26 -14.23
N THR A 50 8.37 0.15 -13.02
CA THR A 50 8.41 -0.72 -11.85
C THR A 50 7.01 -1.06 -11.36
N ALA A 51 6.77 -2.33 -11.09
CA ALA A 51 5.62 -2.78 -10.33
C ALA A 51 6.07 -3.10 -8.90
N VAL A 52 5.30 -2.67 -7.92
CA VAL A 52 5.65 -2.83 -6.50
C VAL A 52 4.65 -3.75 -5.83
N ILE A 53 5.17 -4.64 -5.00
CA ILE A 53 4.35 -5.45 -4.10
C ILE A 53 4.53 -4.89 -2.69
N GLU A 54 3.43 -4.54 -2.07
CA GLU A 54 3.41 -4.07 -0.69
C GLU A 54 2.61 -5.03 0.17
N ILE A 55 3.16 -5.41 1.31
CA ILE A 55 2.50 -6.31 2.26
C ILE A 55 2.07 -5.49 3.48
N GLY A 56 0.76 -5.53 3.80
CA GLY A 56 0.24 -4.81 4.95
C GLY A 56 0.19 -3.30 4.76
N PRO A 57 -0.53 -2.78 3.76
CA PRO A 57 -0.58 -1.35 3.47
C PRO A 57 -1.22 -0.50 4.58
N GLY A 58 -1.91 -1.13 5.53
CA GLY A 58 -2.58 -0.40 6.61
C GLY A 58 -3.66 0.54 6.09
N ILE A 59 -3.50 1.84 6.34
CA ILE A 59 -4.45 2.84 5.83
C ILE A 59 -4.02 3.44 4.48
N GLY A 60 -2.90 2.96 3.91
CA GLY A 60 -2.47 3.33 2.57
C GLY A 60 -1.45 4.46 2.48
N ALA A 61 -0.85 4.87 3.59
CA ALA A 61 0.07 6.01 3.61
C ALA A 61 1.30 5.81 2.73
N LEU A 62 1.99 4.67 2.86
CA LEU A 62 3.11 4.34 2.00
C LEU A 62 2.64 3.98 0.59
N THR A 63 1.55 3.23 0.48
CA THR A 63 0.96 2.83 -0.80
C THR A 63 0.75 4.05 -1.71
N GLU A 64 0.22 5.12 -1.17
CA GLU A 64 0.01 6.37 -1.90
C GLU A 64 1.31 6.91 -2.49
N GLN A 65 2.38 6.95 -1.68
CA GLN A 65 3.67 7.46 -2.13
C GLN A 65 4.31 6.56 -3.19
N LEU A 66 4.18 5.24 -3.04
CA LEU A 66 4.67 4.29 -4.04
C LEU A 66 3.93 4.46 -5.37
N ALA A 67 2.62 4.66 -5.31
CA ALA A 67 1.80 4.83 -6.51
C ALA A 67 2.13 6.10 -7.30
N LEU A 68 2.65 7.13 -6.65
CA LEU A 68 3.07 8.36 -7.32
C LEU A 68 4.33 8.16 -8.17
N ILE A 69 5.12 7.13 -7.91
CA ILE A 69 6.40 6.89 -8.58
C ILE A 69 6.33 5.67 -9.50
N ALA A 70 5.79 4.56 -9.01
CA ALA A 70 5.77 3.29 -9.73
C ALA A 70 4.67 3.24 -10.78
N ASN A 71 4.78 2.31 -11.72
CA ASN A 71 3.75 2.05 -12.72
C ASN A 71 2.52 1.43 -12.07
N GLU A 72 2.72 0.41 -11.25
CA GLU A 72 1.65 -0.29 -10.55
C GLU A 72 2.07 -0.67 -9.14
N VAL A 73 1.11 -0.66 -8.23
CA VAL A 73 1.28 -1.15 -6.86
C VAL A 73 0.25 -2.25 -6.61
N LEU A 74 0.73 -3.40 -6.14
CA LEU A 74 -0.09 -4.53 -5.75
C LEU A 74 0.04 -4.69 -4.24
N ALA A 75 -1.03 -4.41 -3.50
CA ALA A 75 -1.02 -4.40 -2.05
C ALA A 75 -1.81 -5.56 -1.48
N PHE A 76 -1.21 -6.31 -0.57
CA PHE A 76 -1.81 -7.48 0.09
C PHE A 76 -2.19 -7.12 1.51
N GLU A 77 -3.48 -7.19 1.82
CA GLU A 77 -4.01 -6.89 3.15
C GLU A 77 -4.91 -8.02 3.62
N ILE A 78 -4.59 -8.61 4.77
CA ILE A 78 -5.37 -9.74 5.33
C ILE A 78 -6.55 -9.28 6.18
N ASP A 79 -6.53 -8.07 6.69
CA ASP A 79 -7.59 -7.53 7.53
C ASP A 79 -8.71 -6.95 6.67
N THR A 80 -9.86 -7.63 6.63
CA THR A 80 -11.00 -7.19 5.83
C THR A 80 -11.51 -5.80 6.22
N LYS A 81 -11.32 -5.40 7.47
CA LYS A 81 -11.70 -4.08 7.94
C LYS A 81 -10.87 -3.00 7.24
N LEU A 82 -9.58 -3.25 7.03
CA LEU A 82 -8.69 -2.32 6.34
C LEU A 82 -8.95 -2.27 4.84
N ILE A 83 -9.51 -3.32 4.25
CA ILE A 83 -9.88 -3.28 2.82
C ILE A 83 -10.86 -2.14 2.55
N SER A 84 -11.89 -1.99 3.40
CA SER A 84 -12.86 -0.89 3.25
C SER A 84 -12.21 0.47 3.40
N VAL A 85 -11.24 0.59 4.31
CA VAL A 85 -10.47 1.82 4.50
C VAL A 85 -9.69 2.16 3.24
N LEU A 86 -8.97 1.17 2.68
CA LEU A 86 -8.14 1.35 1.49
C LEU A 86 -8.96 1.71 0.25
N GLU A 87 -10.16 1.15 0.12
CA GLU A 87 -11.06 1.52 -0.97
C GLU A 87 -11.38 3.01 -0.97
N GLU A 88 -11.47 3.62 0.21
CA GLU A 88 -11.70 5.05 0.32
C GLU A 88 -10.42 5.86 0.21
N THR A 89 -9.38 5.51 0.97
CA THR A 89 -8.15 6.32 1.04
C THR A 89 -7.39 6.35 -0.27
N LEU A 90 -7.46 5.28 -1.06
CA LEU A 90 -6.73 5.13 -2.30
C LEU A 90 -7.61 5.31 -3.55
N SER A 91 -8.84 5.77 -3.39
CA SER A 91 -9.82 5.86 -4.49
C SER A 91 -9.39 6.79 -5.63
N ALA A 92 -8.51 7.76 -5.36
CA ALA A 92 -8.03 8.70 -6.37
C ALA A 92 -6.94 8.12 -7.29
N TYR A 93 -6.43 6.92 -6.98
CA TYR A 93 -5.30 6.32 -7.72
C TYR A 93 -5.80 5.16 -8.59
N HIS A 94 -5.34 5.13 -9.84
CA HIS A 94 -5.77 4.12 -10.81
C HIS A 94 -4.77 2.98 -10.98
N ASN A 95 -3.59 3.10 -10.37
CA ASN A 95 -2.51 2.14 -10.51
C ASN A 95 -2.28 1.28 -9.26
N ILE A 96 -3.28 1.19 -8.40
CA ILE A 96 -3.21 0.39 -7.17
C ILE A 96 -4.26 -0.71 -7.24
N THR A 97 -3.82 -1.94 -6.95
CA THR A 97 -4.71 -3.08 -6.78
C THR A 97 -4.54 -3.59 -5.35
N VAL A 98 -5.64 -3.63 -4.60
CA VAL A 98 -5.64 -4.13 -3.22
C VAL A 98 -6.26 -5.52 -3.22
N LEU A 99 -5.56 -6.49 -2.64
CA LEU A 99 -6.00 -7.87 -2.55
C LEU A 99 -6.18 -8.27 -1.08
N ASN A 100 -7.36 -8.81 -0.77
CA ASN A 100 -7.62 -9.34 0.56
C ASN A 100 -7.14 -10.80 0.61
N GLU A 101 -5.82 -10.97 0.62
CA GLU A 101 -5.18 -12.28 0.58
C GLU A 101 -3.97 -12.29 1.50
N ASP A 102 -3.64 -13.47 2.02
CA ASP A 102 -2.36 -13.69 2.70
C ASP A 102 -1.29 -13.81 1.63
N PHE A 103 -0.30 -12.90 1.66
CA PHE A 103 0.80 -12.90 0.69
C PHE A 103 1.51 -14.26 0.63
N LEU A 104 1.70 -14.92 1.78
CA LEU A 104 2.40 -16.20 1.83
C LEU A 104 1.63 -17.34 1.17
N GLU A 105 0.33 -17.19 1.00
CA GLU A 105 -0.55 -18.21 0.42
C GLU A 105 -1.06 -17.85 -0.97
N CYS A 106 -0.73 -16.65 -1.47
CA CYS A 106 -1.24 -16.19 -2.75
C CYS A 106 -0.52 -16.86 -3.93
N GLN A 107 -1.19 -16.84 -5.09
CA GLN A 107 -0.63 -17.33 -6.34
C GLN A 107 0.05 -16.15 -7.07
N LEU A 108 1.29 -15.85 -6.68
CA LEU A 108 2.01 -14.68 -7.18
C LEU A 108 2.13 -14.65 -8.70
N VAL A 109 2.39 -15.80 -9.34
CA VAL A 109 2.55 -15.86 -10.80
C VAL A 109 1.28 -15.36 -11.49
N LYS A 110 0.12 -15.75 -10.99
CA LYS A 110 -1.16 -15.28 -11.54
C LYS A 110 -1.30 -13.77 -11.43
N HIS A 111 -0.93 -13.20 -10.27
CA HIS A 111 -1.02 -11.75 -10.07
C HIS A 111 -0.02 -11.01 -10.95
N PHE A 112 1.17 -11.56 -11.15
CA PHE A 112 2.16 -10.95 -12.04
C PHE A 112 1.69 -10.90 -13.49
N ASP A 113 0.96 -11.92 -13.94
CA ASP A 113 0.41 -11.95 -15.30
C ASP A 113 -0.63 -10.83 -15.53
N ASP A 114 -1.24 -10.33 -14.46
CA ASP A 114 -2.23 -9.26 -14.55
C ASP A 114 -1.57 -7.87 -14.55
N LEU A 115 -0.25 -7.76 -14.37
CA LEU A 115 0.45 -6.49 -14.37
C LEU A 115 0.72 -6.02 -15.80
N SER A 116 0.68 -4.70 -16.00
CA SER A 116 0.85 -4.10 -17.32
C SER A 116 2.31 -4.00 -17.76
N ILE A 117 3.25 -4.28 -16.88
CA ILE A 117 4.69 -4.21 -17.17
C ILE A 117 5.37 -5.49 -16.71
N PRO A 118 6.55 -5.83 -17.30
CA PRO A 118 7.33 -6.97 -16.83
C PRO A 118 7.79 -6.76 -15.39
N VAL A 119 7.71 -7.82 -14.59
CA VAL A 119 8.25 -7.82 -13.23
C VAL A 119 9.75 -8.08 -13.31
N SER A 120 10.55 -7.22 -12.66
CA SER A 120 11.98 -7.43 -12.56
C SER A 120 12.31 -8.36 -11.39
N GLY A 121 13.37 -9.16 -11.55
CA GLY A 121 13.76 -10.16 -10.58
C GLY A 121 13.01 -11.47 -10.74
N THR A 122 13.14 -12.36 -9.77
CA THR A 122 12.50 -13.67 -9.75
C THR A 122 11.57 -13.78 -8.56
N LEU A 123 10.75 -14.86 -8.52
CA LEU A 123 9.90 -15.11 -7.36
C LEU A 123 10.71 -15.31 -6.09
N GLU A 124 11.97 -15.75 -6.22
CA GLU A 124 12.86 -15.93 -5.08
C GLU A 124 13.31 -14.60 -4.46
N ASP A 125 13.23 -13.52 -5.22
CA ASP A 125 13.61 -12.17 -4.78
C ASP A 125 12.46 -11.49 -4.01
N LEU A 126 11.32 -12.12 -3.95
CA LEU A 126 10.14 -11.62 -3.28
C LEU A 126 9.96 -12.32 -1.93
#